data_f08dc5fc4acc76be37baa5b0d65b8a69
#
_entry.id   f08dc5fc4acc76be37baa5b0d65b8a69
#
_cell.length_a   1.000
_cell.length_b   1.000
_cell.length_c   1.000
_cell.angle_alpha   90.00
_cell.angle_beta   90.00
_cell.angle_gamma   90.00
#
_symmetry.space_group_name_H-M   'P 1'
#
loop_
_entity.id
_entity.type
_entity.pdbx_description
1 polymer ?
#
loop_
_entity_poly.entity_id
_entity_poly.type
_entity_poly.pdbx_seq_one_letter_code
_entity_poly.pdbx_strand_id
1 'polypeptide(L)'
;MLIAHVTFCLPYVILQVLPKLQQMDKSLPEAAMDLGCTPIRAFFKVEIPEIMPGIVTGLIMAFTLSLDDFVISYFTAGNGFQTLPIRIYNMTKKAVTPKMYALATITFFVILALLLISNLSDGDTSRQMKLARQKKKAKS
;
A
#
# COMPACT_ATOMS: atom_id res chain seq x y z
N MET A 1 20.77 -1.33 -0.47
CA MET A 1 19.67 -0.79 0.32
C MET A 1 18.35 -0.79 -0.45
N LEU A 2 18.21 -0.05 -1.57
CA LEU A 2 16.94 -0.01 -2.35
C LEU A 2 16.44 -1.40 -2.78
N ILE A 3 17.31 -2.23 -3.33
CA ILE A 3 16.95 -3.59 -3.77
C ILE A 3 16.43 -4.44 -2.60
N ALA A 4 17.07 -4.36 -1.44
CA ALA A 4 16.64 -5.08 -0.25
C ALA A 4 15.24 -4.63 0.22
N HIS A 5 14.97 -3.32 0.24
CA HIS A 5 13.65 -2.78 0.59
C HIS A 5 12.56 -3.20 -0.41
N VAL A 6 12.87 -3.12 -1.72
CA VAL A 6 11.92 -3.55 -2.75
C VAL A 6 11.60 -5.04 -2.61
N THR A 7 12.63 -5.88 -2.44
CA THR A 7 12.43 -7.33 -2.27
C THR A 7 11.62 -7.67 -1.03
N PHE A 8 11.82 -6.93 0.06
CA PHE A 8 11.07 -7.14 1.30
C PHE A 8 9.62 -6.64 1.22
N CYS A 9 9.38 -5.48 0.60
CA CYS A 9 8.04 -4.90 0.48
C CYS A 9 7.18 -5.60 -0.59
N LEU A 10 7.79 -6.19 -1.62
CA LEU A 10 7.09 -6.77 -2.76
C LEU A 10 6.06 -7.84 -2.38
N PRO A 11 6.34 -8.82 -1.48
CA PRO A 11 5.35 -9.80 -1.04
C PRO A 11 4.12 -9.15 -0.40
N TYR A 12 4.30 -8.09 0.39
CA TYR A 12 3.20 -7.39 1.05
C TYR A 12 2.31 -6.64 0.06
N VAL A 13 2.91 -6.02 -0.96
CA VAL A 13 2.15 -5.38 -2.04
C VAL A 13 1.35 -6.42 -2.82
N ILE A 14 1.95 -7.57 -3.15
CA ILE A 14 1.26 -8.66 -3.84
C ILE A 14 0.06 -9.15 -3.02
N LEU A 15 0.22 -9.34 -1.70
CA LEU A 15 -0.85 -9.77 -0.81
C LEU A 15 -2.03 -8.78 -0.74
N GLN A 16 -1.79 -7.49 -1.00
CA GLN A 16 -2.85 -6.48 -1.04
C GLN A 16 -3.54 -6.41 -2.41
N VAL A 17 -2.79 -6.59 -3.49
CA VAL A 17 -3.32 -6.50 -4.86
C VAL A 17 -4.03 -7.78 -5.29
N LEU A 18 -3.49 -8.95 -4.93
CA LEU A 18 -3.99 -10.26 -5.35
C LEU A 18 -5.47 -10.50 -5.01
N PRO A 19 -5.97 -10.20 -3.79
CA PRO A 19 -7.39 -10.35 -3.50
C PRO A 19 -8.30 -9.46 -4.34
N LYS A 20 -7.85 -8.25 -4.70
CA LYS A 20 -8.62 -7.35 -5.57
C LYS A 20 -8.70 -7.90 -6.98
N LEU A 21 -7.59 -8.43 -7.49
CA LEU A 21 -7.56 -9.10 -8.80
C LEU A 21 -8.46 -10.34 -8.82
N GLN A 22 -8.48 -11.14 -7.76
CA GLN A 22 -9.33 -12.33 -7.67
C GLN A 22 -10.82 -12.00 -7.53
N GLN A 23 -11.17 -10.84 -6.96
CA GLN A 23 -12.55 -10.38 -6.80
C GLN A 23 -13.09 -9.68 -8.05
N MET A 24 -12.22 -9.31 -8.98
CA MET A 24 -12.60 -8.69 -10.25
C MET A 24 -13.42 -9.67 -11.10
N ASP A 25 -14.46 -9.18 -11.75
CA ASP A 25 -15.25 -9.97 -12.68
C ASP A 25 -14.45 -10.18 -13.99
N LYS A 26 -14.14 -11.43 -14.28
CA LYS A 26 -13.36 -11.82 -15.47
C LYS A 26 -14.06 -11.49 -16.79
N SER A 27 -15.37 -11.30 -16.76
CA SER A 27 -16.14 -10.90 -17.96
C SER A 27 -15.88 -9.46 -18.38
N LEU A 28 -15.37 -8.58 -17.50
CA LEU A 28 -15.14 -7.17 -17.81
C LEU A 28 -14.06 -6.97 -18.89
N PRO A 29 -12.86 -7.55 -18.80
CA PRO A 29 -11.87 -7.44 -19.87
C PRO A 29 -12.31 -8.16 -21.16
N GLU A 30 -13.04 -9.26 -21.08
CA GLU A 30 -13.60 -9.97 -22.24
C GLU A 30 -14.61 -9.08 -22.98
N ALA A 31 -15.56 -8.49 -22.27
CA ALA A 31 -16.53 -7.55 -22.84
C ALA A 31 -15.87 -6.31 -23.49
N ALA A 32 -14.78 -5.81 -22.90
CA ALA A 32 -14.01 -4.72 -23.49
C ALA A 32 -13.32 -5.14 -24.80
N MET A 33 -12.84 -6.37 -24.89
CA MET A 33 -12.25 -6.92 -26.13
C MET A 33 -13.32 -7.15 -27.20
N ASP A 34 -14.50 -7.62 -26.83
CA ASP A 34 -15.63 -7.78 -27.75
C ASP A 34 -16.09 -6.44 -28.37
N LEU A 35 -15.92 -5.34 -27.61
CA LEU A 35 -16.14 -3.98 -28.10
C LEU A 35 -14.97 -3.41 -28.95
N GLY A 36 -14.01 -4.25 -29.34
CA GLY A 36 -12.90 -3.87 -30.21
C GLY A 36 -11.68 -3.30 -29.52
N CYS A 37 -11.59 -3.40 -28.18
CA CYS A 37 -10.38 -3.04 -27.45
C CYS A 37 -9.28 -4.09 -27.66
N THR A 38 -8.05 -3.64 -27.86
CA THR A 38 -6.89 -4.56 -27.80
C THR A 38 -6.67 -5.01 -26.35
N PRO A 39 -6.09 -6.23 -26.12
CA PRO A 39 -5.83 -6.74 -24.75
C PRO A 39 -5.07 -5.76 -23.86
N ILE A 40 -4.08 -5.06 -24.42
CA ILE A 40 -3.29 -4.05 -23.70
C ILE A 40 -4.18 -2.86 -23.28
N ARG A 41 -5.09 -2.42 -24.14
CA ARG A 41 -6.02 -1.32 -23.80
C ARG A 41 -7.06 -1.76 -22.76
N ALA A 42 -7.55 -3.00 -22.83
CA ALA A 42 -8.45 -3.57 -21.82
C ALA A 42 -7.76 -3.63 -20.46
N PHE A 43 -6.51 -4.07 -20.39
CA PHE A 43 -5.72 -4.07 -19.18
C PHE A 43 -5.62 -2.67 -18.54
N PHE A 44 -5.18 -1.66 -19.28
CA PHE A 44 -5.00 -0.31 -18.73
C PHE A 44 -6.32 0.44 -18.44
N LYS A 45 -7.39 0.19 -19.20
CA LYS A 45 -8.65 0.92 -19.07
C LYS A 45 -9.67 0.25 -18.17
N VAL A 46 -9.58 -1.07 -17.99
CA VAL A 46 -10.57 -1.85 -17.23
C VAL A 46 -9.91 -2.47 -15.99
N GLU A 47 -8.86 -3.27 -16.17
CA GLU A 47 -8.26 -4.02 -15.05
C GLU A 47 -7.54 -3.10 -14.06
N ILE A 48 -6.67 -2.19 -14.51
CA ILE A 48 -5.92 -1.29 -13.63
C ILE A 48 -6.84 -0.40 -12.77
N PRO A 49 -7.86 0.29 -13.29
CA PRO A 49 -8.76 1.06 -12.46
C PRO A 49 -9.52 0.24 -11.42
N GLU A 50 -9.88 -1.00 -11.76
CA GLU A 50 -10.62 -1.89 -10.85
C GLU A 50 -9.73 -2.36 -9.67
N ILE A 51 -8.44 -2.64 -9.92
CA ILE A 51 -7.48 -3.04 -8.89
C ILE A 51 -6.79 -1.85 -8.21
N MET A 52 -7.03 -0.60 -8.66
CA MET A 52 -6.41 0.61 -8.14
C MET A 52 -6.50 0.74 -6.61
N PRO A 53 -7.66 0.48 -5.95
CA PRO A 53 -7.73 0.54 -4.49
C PRO A 53 -6.76 -0.44 -3.83
N GLY A 54 -6.55 -1.63 -4.41
CA GLY A 54 -5.55 -2.59 -3.92
C GLY A 54 -4.11 -2.10 -4.10
N ILE A 55 -3.82 -1.44 -5.22
CA ILE A 55 -2.51 -0.85 -5.49
C ILE A 55 -2.21 0.27 -4.49
N VAL A 56 -3.16 1.17 -4.25
CA VAL A 56 -3.01 2.28 -3.31
C VAL A 56 -2.78 1.76 -1.89
N THR A 57 -3.58 0.79 -1.43
CA THR A 57 -3.39 0.16 -0.11
C THR A 57 -2.03 -0.52 -0.01
N GLY A 58 -1.62 -1.24 -1.06
CA GLY A 58 -0.30 -1.88 -1.13
C GLY A 58 0.86 -0.88 -1.06
N LEU A 59 0.76 0.25 -1.74
CA LEU A 59 1.76 1.32 -1.70
C LEU A 59 1.86 1.95 -0.30
N ILE A 60 0.73 2.24 0.35
CA ILE A 60 0.70 2.79 1.71
C ILE A 60 1.33 1.79 2.70
N MET A 61 1.01 0.50 2.56
CA MET A 61 1.58 -0.56 3.38
C MET A 61 3.10 -0.67 3.18
N ALA A 62 3.56 -0.69 1.93
CA ALA A 62 4.98 -0.73 1.59
C ALA A 62 5.74 0.50 2.14
N PHE A 63 5.14 1.68 2.04
CA PHE A 63 5.71 2.91 2.59
C PHE A 63 5.83 2.84 4.11
N THR A 64 4.78 2.37 4.80
CA THR A 64 4.78 2.22 6.27
C THR A 64 5.85 1.22 6.72
N LEU A 65 5.93 0.06 6.07
CA LEU A 65 6.96 -0.96 6.36
C LEU A 65 8.38 -0.41 6.11
N SER A 66 8.57 0.34 5.01
CA SER A 66 9.87 0.94 4.69
C SER A 66 10.31 2.00 5.72
N LEU A 67 9.36 2.70 6.35
CA LEU A 67 9.68 3.66 7.42
C LEU A 67 10.07 2.98 8.72
N ASP A 68 9.47 1.82 9.04
CA ASP A 68 9.70 1.10 10.29
C ASP A 68 10.88 0.11 10.22
N ASP A 69 11.41 -0.16 9.03
CA ASP A 69 12.44 -1.15 8.80
C ASP A 69 13.84 -0.67 9.25
N PHE A 70 14.10 -0.86 10.54
CA PHE A 70 15.41 -0.63 11.14
C PHE A 70 16.42 -1.72 10.77
N VAL A 71 15.99 -2.98 10.78
CA VAL A 71 16.90 -4.13 10.69
C VAL A 71 17.58 -4.19 9.31
N ILE A 72 16.78 -4.19 8.24
CA ILE A 72 17.33 -4.22 6.88
C ILE A 72 18.14 -2.97 6.61
N SER A 73 17.64 -1.79 7.03
CA SER A 73 18.36 -0.54 6.91
C SER A 73 19.71 -0.57 7.63
N TYR A 74 19.78 -1.11 8.84
CA TYR A 74 21.01 -1.17 9.64
C TYR A 74 22.07 -2.04 8.99
N PHE A 75 21.70 -3.22 8.47
CA PHE A 75 22.63 -4.15 7.84
C PHE A 75 22.98 -3.83 6.39
N THR A 76 22.10 -3.14 5.66
CA THR A 76 22.31 -2.83 4.24
C THR A 76 22.72 -1.39 3.97
N ALA A 77 22.62 -0.49 4.96
CA ALA A 77 23.13 0.86 4.86
C ALA A 77 24.65 0.85 5.00
N GLY A 78 25.35 1.04 3.88
CA GLY A 78 26.80 1.28 3.89
C GLY A 78 27.14 2.60 4.59
N ASN A 79 28.44 2.83 4.82
CA ASN A 79 28.98 4.04 5.44
C ASN A 79 28.53 5.29 4.65
N GLY A 80 27.58 6.04 5.17
CA GLY A 80 27.14 7.31 4.58
C GLY A 80 25.62 7.50 4.44
N PHE A 81 24.83 6.45 4.40
CA PHE A 81 23.37 6.55 4.34
C PHE A 81 22.74 6.33 5.73
N GLN A 82 22.03 7.33 6.23
CA GLN A 82 21.27 7.24 7.47
C GLN A 82 19.79 7.31 7.16
N THR A 83 19.10 6.16 7.26
CA THR A 83 17.63 6.12 7.25
C THR A 83 17.06 6.68 8.55
N LEU A 84 15.75 7.02 8.53
CA LEU A 84 15.06 7.55 9.70
C LEU A 84 15.22 6.63 10.94
N PRO A 85 15.00 5.30 10.85
CA PRO A 85 15.19 4.39 11.99
C PRO A 85 16.62 4.37 12.53
N ILE A 86 17.64 4.36 11.64
CA ILE A 86 19.05 4.39 12.05
C ILE A 86 19.37 5.70 12.77
N ARG A 87 18.82 6.82 12.31
CA ARG A 87 19.03 8.12 12.91
C ARG A 87 18.40 8.19 14.31
N ILE A 88 17.20 7.68 14.48
CA ILE A 88 16.53 7.57 15.78
C ILE A 88 17.38 6.69 16.72
N TYR A 89 17.82 5.52 16.29
CA TYR A 89 18.66 4.62 17.06
C TYR A 89 19.97 5.28 17.50
N ASN A 90 20.66 5.99 16.60
CA ASN A 90 21.88 6.71 16.93
C ASN A 90 21.66 7.87 17.92
N MET A 91 20.47 8.50 17.87
CA MET A 91 20.07 9.53 18.82
C MET A 91 19.78 8.94 20.21
N THR A 92 19.25 7.72 20.31
CA THR A 92 18.99 7.06 21.62
C THR A 92 20.26 6.67 22.35
N LYS A 93 21.36 6.43 21.63
CA LYS A 93 22.67 6.15 22.24
C LYS A 93 23.33 7.38 22.87
N LYS A 94 22.90 8.58 22.50
CA LYS A 94 23.31 9.86 23.10
C LYS A 94 22.19 10.32 24.03
N ALA A 95 22.46 11.30 24.90
CA ALA A 95 21.43 11.85 25.80
C ALA A 95 20.16 12.25 25.01
N VAL A 96 18.99 11.85 25.52
CA VAL A 96 17.69 12.11 24.89
C VAL A 96 17.49 13.62 24.74
N THR A 97 17.36 14.10 23.52
CA THR A 97 17.22 15.52 23.21
C THR A 97 15.77 15.84 22.82
N PRO A 98 15.28 17.09 23.06
CA PRO A 98 13.95 17.52 22.62
C PRO A 98 13.67 17.29 21.12
N LYS A 99 14.70 17.31 20.29
CA LYS A 99 14.60 17.00 18.84
C LYS A 99 14.11 15.60 18.56
N MET A 100 14.42 14.64 19.45
CA MET A 100 13.99 13.25 19.31
C MET A 100 12.49 13.11 19.54
N TYR A 101 11.94 13.80 20.53
CA TYR A 101 10.50 13.81 20.77
C TYR A 101 9.73 14.43 19.60
N ALA A 102 10.23 15.56 19.07
CA ALA A 102 9.62 16.19 17.91
C ALA A 102 9.62 15.26 16.68
N LEU A 103 10.73 14.56 16.41
CA LEU A 103 10.82 13.61 15.31
C LEU A 103 9.85 12.44 15.48
N ALA A 104 9.78 11.84 16.68
CA ALA A 104 8.87 10.76 16.99
C ALA A 104 7.39 11.20 16.82
N THR A 105 7.06 12.38 17.30
CA THR A 105 5.70 12.95 17.21
C THR A 105 5.30 13.17 15.75
N ILE A 106 6.17 13.77 14.94
CA ILE A 106 5.89 13.99 13.51
C ILE A 106 5.71 12.65 12.78
N THR A 107 6.60 11.69 13.01
CA THR A 107 6.51 10.35 12.40
C THR A 107 5.21 9.67 12.79
N PHE A 108 4.82 9.73 14.07
CA PHE A 108 3.55 9.17 14.55
C PHE A 108 2.35 9.78 13.82
N PHE A 109 2.27 11.11 13.70
CA PHE A 109 1.16 11.75 13.00
C PHE A 109 1.13 11.44 11.51
N VAL A 110 2.28 11.32 10.86
CA VAL A 110 2.38 10.93 9.44
C VAL A 110 1.85 9.51 9.24
N ILE A 111 2.30 8.56 10.06
CA ILE A 111 1.83 7.16 9.97
C ILE A 111 0.33 7.07 10.29
N LEU A 112 -0.13 7.78 11.31
CA LEU A 112 -1.55 7.82 11.68
C LEU A 112 -2.42 8.36 10.54
N ALA A 113 -2.00 9.45 9.90
CA ALA A 113 -2.70 10.01 8.75
C ALA A 113 -2.77 9.03 7.58
N LEU A 114 -1.66 8.35 7.27
CA LEU A 114 -1.61 7.33 6.21
C LEU A 114 -2.54 6.15 6.51
N LEU A 115 -2.57 5.67 7.77
CA LEU A 115 -3.46 4.59 8.18
C LEU A 115 -4.94 5.00 8.09
N LEU A 116 -5.28 6.24 8.49
CA LEU A 116 -6.64 6.75 8.37
C LEU A 116 -7.08 6.85 6.90
N ILE A 117 -6.22 7.36 6.02
CA ILE A 117 -6.50 7.44 4.58
C ILE A 117 -6.70 6.05 3.99
N SER A 118 -5.84 5.09 4.34
CA SER A 118 -5.96 3.70 3.90
C SER A 118 -7.29 3.08 4.35
N ASN A 119 -7.65 3.27 5.62
CA ASN A 119 -8.87 2.69 6.20
C ASN A 119 -10.16 3.32 5.61
N LEU A 120 -10.15 4.61 5.33
CA LEU A 120 -11.27 5.28 4.67
C LEU A 120 -11.45 4.79 3.23
N SER A 121 -10.36 4.55 2.51
CA SER A 121 -10.40 4.01 1.14
C SER A 121 -10.97 2.59 1.08
N ASP A 122 -10.65 1.73 2.05
CA ASP A 122 -11.20 0.36 2.13
C ASP A 122 -12.67 0.33 2.60
N GLY A 123 -13.10 1.30 3.41
CA GLY A 123 -14.46 1.42 3.92
C GLY A 123 -15.50 1.63 2.81
N ASP A 124 -15.19 2.45 1.83
CA ASP A 124 -16.11 2.76 0.72
C ASP A 124 -16.28 1.57 -0.22
N THR A 125 -15.22 0.83 -0.50
CA THR A 125 -15.27 -0.37 -1.34
C THR A 125 -16.11 -1.48 -0.71
N SER A 126 -15.98 -1.68 0.59
CA SER A 126 -16.76 -2.68 1.35
C SER A 126 -18.26 -2.33 1.42
N ARG A 127 -18.60 -1.04 1.53
CA ARG A 127 -19.98 -0.56 1.52
C ARG A 127 -20.64 -0.77 0.15
N GLN A 128 -19.94 -0.43 -0.91
CA GLN A 128 -20.45 -0.61 -2.27
C GLN A 128 -20.70 -2.09 -2.62
N MET A 129 -19.81 -2.99 -2.21
CA MET A 129 -20.01 -4.44 -2.39
C MET A 129 -21.21 -4.97 -1.62
N LYS A 130 -21.44 -4.50 -0.38
CA LYS A 130 -22.62 -4.90 0.41
C LYS A 130 -23.92 -4.42 -0.24
N LEU A 131 -23.95 -3.18 -0.74
CA LEU A 131 -25.12 -2.64 -1.43
C LEU A 131 -25.41 -3.34 -2.76
N ALA A 132 -24.38 -3.68 -3.52
CA ALA A 132 -24.51 -4.45 -4.76
C ALA A 132 -25.05 -5.87 -4.50
N ARG A 133 -24.59 -6.55 -3.43
CA ARG A 133 -25.11 -7.87 -3.02
C ARG A 133 -26.57 -7.80 -2.56
N GLN A 134 -26.95 -6.76 -1.84
CA GLN A 134 -28.35 -6.56 -1.43
C GLN A 134 -29.27 -6.31 -2.63
N LYS A 135 -28.86 -5.48 -3.59
CA LYS A 135 -29.62 -5.24 -4.83
C LYS A 135 -29.79 -6.53 -5.67
N LYS A 136 -28.80 -7.41 -5.69
CA LYS A 136 -28.89 -8.68 -6.41
C LYS A 136 -29.84 -9.67 -5.74
N LYS A 137 -29.88 -9.67 -4.38
CA LYS A 137 -30.85 -10.51 -3.63
C LYS A 137 -32.32 -10.00 -3.69
N ALA A 138 -32.51 -8.70 -3.91
CA ALA A 138 -33.85 -8.12 -4.03
C ALA A 138 -34.46 -8.28 -5.45
N LYS A 139 -33.66 -8.72 -6.43
CA LYS A 139 -34.08 -8.96 -7.83
C LYS A 139 -34.29 -10.46 -8.15
N SER A 140 -33.93 -11.36 -7.26
CA SER A 140 -34.17 -12.79 -7.34
C SER A 140 -35.33 -13.20 -6.47
#